data_58905b9254c806e7adc576704c897764
#
_entry.id   58905b9254c806e7adc576704c897764
#
_cell.length_a   1.000
_cell.length_b   1.000
_cell.length_c   1.000
_cell.angle_alpha   90.00
_cell.angle_beta   90.00
_cell.angle_gamma   90.00
#
_symmetry.space_group_name_H-M   'P 1'
#
loop_
_entity.id
_entity.type
_entity.pdbx_description
1 polymer ?
#
loop_
_entity_poly.entity_id
_entity_poly.type
_entity_poly.pdbx_seq_one_letter_code
_entity_poly.pdbx_strand_id
1 'polypeptide(L)'
;MFMKKMAAFLMAFTLVCTSSPADLHTSAATETVYAAQAVAISSEEDLVAMQENPDGNYYLAKDITIKGNLNLFPNYYDYDTKVQHEECFTGSLDGRGHKIKNYTGIGLFDNAKNATFKNIVMTNVDLETPEMRMAEGCAALVLYAQKCSFSNITVSGKAKSSGAGIVYATEACNFTKCISKVDANIKEQKDISINSFAGIARGDNKSTFKSCKNKGNITLTGKANAEALFMVFGIAGTVKKIENCVNSGDITIKNTVDDGYAGSDFEMKACGLVEDSYGQVKGCGNTGKISVTNKDGKMTRASITVSGVIAEYRSSCSVKQCYNKGTVSFTGICSESSPGYISGVGAGGSMTECYNTGKIIVNTKDGVSYVGGVMQYGTKLKNCYNAGTVSLTGKGYAGGVAGKLSAGSCNYNVGKVTAKGKNAYAGEIAGYVTMESSVDNNYYTGSGKKSGGECTSWVPYQSKAKKVSSITF
;
A
#
# COMPACT_ATOMS: atom_id res chain seq x y z
N MET A 1 -33.62 21.32 -30.12
CA MET A 1 -33.86 21.44 -28.66
C MET A 1 -32.61 21.87 -27.90
N PHE A 2 -31.57 22.33 -28.61
CA PHE A 2 -30.24 22.69 -28.09
C PHE A 2 -30.03 24.19 -27.78
N MET A 3 -30.99 25.06 -28.16
CA MET A 3 -30.82 26.51 -28.08
C MET A 3 -31.50 27.21 -26.86
N LYS A 4 -32.03 26.49 -25.87
CA LYS A 4 -32.71 27.11 -24.71
C LYS A 4 -31.92 27.14 -23.40
N LYS A 5 -30.72 26.53 -23.34
CA LYS A 5 -29.89 26.56 -22.12
C LYS A 5 -28.73 27.58 -22.16
N MET A 6 -28.49 28.26 -23.29
CA MET A 6 -27.47 29.33 -23.38
C MET A 6 -27.89 30.71 -22.84
N ALA A 7 -29.14 30.89 -22.43
CA ALA A 7 -29.66 32.18 -22.00
C ALA A 7 -29.47 32.52 -20.51
N ALA A 8 -28.94 31.59 -19.70
CA ALA A 8 -28.75 31.82 -18.26
C ALA A 8 -27.35 32.32 -17.86
N PHE A 9 -26.42 32.48 -18.79
CA PHE A 9 -25.04 32.84 -18.51
C PHE A 9 -24.67 34.29 -18.82
N LEU A 10 -25.63 35.13 -19.27
CA LEU A 10 -25.36 36.50 -19.73
C LEU A 10 -26.19 37.56 -19.00
N MET A 11 -26.37 37.49 -17.69
CA MET A 11 -26.99 38.60 -16.93
C MET A 11 -26.32 38.81 -15.58
N ALA A 12 -25.19 39.48 -15.60
CA ALA A 12 -24.69 40.28 -14.46
C ALA A 12 -23.53 41.21 -14.91
N PHE A 13 -23.73 41.99 -15.94
CA PHE A 13 -22.89 43.14 -16.20
C PHE A 13 -23.79 44.37 -16.38
N THR A 14 -24.14 45.05 -15.32
CA THR A 14 -24.63 46.44 -15.39
C THR A 14 -23.65 47.32 -14.67
N LEU A 15 -22.82 47.95 -15.45
CA LEU A 15 -21.90 49.00 -15.06
C LEU A 15 -22.70 50.27 -14.77
N VAL A 16 -22.70 50.78 -13.57
CA VAL A 16 -23.15 52.16 -13.31
C VAL A 16 -21.90 53.02 -13.14
N CYS A 17 -21.58 53.79 -14.19
CA CYS A 17 -20.63 54.90 -14.13
C CYS A 17 -21.36 56.17 -13.77
N THR A 18 -21.10 56.75 -12.59
CA THR A 18 -21.33 58.18 -12.32
C THR A 18 -20.00 58.79 -12.00
N SER A 19 -19.64 59.78 -12.83
CA SER A 19 -18.41 60.58 -12.76
C SER A 19 -18.49 61.66 -11.71
N SER A 20 -17.42 61.87 -10.95
CA SER A 20 -16.95 63.19 -10.50
C SER A 20 -15.47 63.12 -10.06
N PRO A 21 -14.70 64.16 -10.23
CA PRO A 21 -13.23 64.10 -10.27
C PRO A 21 -12.55 64.45 -8.94
N ALA A 22 -11.27 64.10 -8.91
CA ALA A 22 -10.22 64.44 -7.95
C ALA A 22 -10.14 63.59 -6.67
N ASP A 23 -9.21 62.62 -6.67
CA ASP A 23 -8.00 62.65 -5.84
C ASP A 23 -7.15 61.39 -6.14
N LEU A 24 -5.91 61.62 -6.50
CA LEU A 24 -4.90 60.57 -6.70
C LEU A 24 -4.51 59.96 -5.37
N HIS A 25 -5.12 58.88 -4.96
CA HIS A 25 -4.55 57.94 -4.01
C HIS A 25 -4.47 56.56 -4.67
N THR A 26 -3.27 56.06 -4.82
CA THR A 26 -2.98 54.69 -5.22
C THR A 26 -3.63 53.71 -4.24
N SER A 27 -4.87 53.29 -4.52
CA SER A 27 -5.47 52.14 -3.85
C SER A 27 -5.06 50.89 -4.64
N ALA A 28 -4.31 49.98 -4.00
CA ALA A 28 -4.13 48.64 -4.49
C ALA A 28 -5.53 48.05 -4.70
N ALA A 29 -5.87 47.73 -5.93
CA ALA A 29 -7.08 47.00 -6.26
C ALA A 29 -6.93 45.63 -5.65
N THR A 30 -7.62 45.37 -4.56
CA THR A 30 -7.88 44.02 -4.08
C THR A 30 -8.77 43.38 -5.10
N GLU A 31 -8.21 42.58 -6.01
CA GLU A 31 -9.00 41.62 -6.81
C GLU A 31 -9.72 40.71 -5.83
N THR A 32 -11.00 40.93 -5.64
CA THR A 32 -11.89 39.96 -5.00
C THR A 32 -12.05 38.79 -5.97
N VAL A 33 -11.22 37.78 -5.80
CA VAL A 33 -11.37 36.51 -6.50
C VAL A 33 -12.71 35.92 -6.03
N TYR A 34 -13.75 36.12 -6.79
CA TYR A 34 -15.00 35.40 -6.59
C TYR A 34 -14.70 33.92 -6.70
N ALA A 35 -14.80 33.18 -5.60
CA ALA A 35 -14.74 31.72 -5.66
C ALA A 35 -15.82 31.25 -6.64
N ALA A 36 -15.40 30.59 -7.72
CA ALA A 36 -16.32 30.09 -8.74
C ALA A 36 -17.41 29.25 -8.06
N GLN A 37 -18.67 29.56 -8.35
CA GLN A 37 -19.80 28.90 -7.72
C GLN A 37 -19.79 27.42 -8.09
N ALA A 38 -19.81 26.52 -7.09
CA ALA A 38 -19.74 25.10 -7.33
C ALA A 38 -21.02 24.59 -8.03
N VAL A 39 -20.86 23.77 -9.05
CA VAL A 39 -21.93 23.21 -9.87
C VAL A 39 -22.49 21.94 -9.24
N ALA A 40 -23.81 21.84 -9.17
CA ALA A 40 -24.51 20.68 -8.64
C ALA A 40 -24.53 19.54 -9.66
N ILE A 41 -24.13 18.33 -9.22
CA ILE A 41 -24.18 17.08 -9.98
C ILE A 41 -25.31 16.23 -9.42
N SER A 42 -26.32 15.94 -10.22
CA SER A 42 -27.53 15.22 -9.82
C SER A 42 -27.82 13.97 -10.64
N SER A 43 -27.07 13.72 -11.69
CA SER A 43 -27.29 12.59 -12.60
C SER A 43 -25.98 12.10 -13.21
N GLU A 44 -26.05 10.98 -13.91
CA GLU A 44 -24.91 10.45 -14.68
C GLU A 44 -24.56 11.38 -15.85
N GLU A 45 -25.55 12.00 -16.46
CA GLU A 45 -25.39 13.00 -17.52
C GLU A 45 -24.67 14.25 -17.01
N ASP A 46 -24.94 14.69 -15.77
CA ASP A 46 -24.22 15.83 -15.19
C ASP A 46 -22.74 15.46 -14.91
N LEU A 47 -22.43 14.20 -14.56
CA LEU A 47 -21.04 13.73 -14.45
C LEU A 47 -20.32 13.80 -15.79
N VAL A 48 -20.99 13.38 -16.89
CA VAL A 48 -20.43 13.47 -18.24
C VAL A 48 -20.19 14.93 -18.63
N ALA A 49 -21.11 15.83 -18.30
CA ALA A 49 -21.01 17.25 -18.62
C ALA A 49 -19.83 17.95 -17.89
N MET A 50 -19.23 17.34 -16.87
CA MET A 50 -17.99 17.87 -16.26
C MET A 50 -16.84 17.96 -17.26
N GLN A 51 -16.83 17.16 -18.32
CA GLN A 51 -15.79 17.18 -19.36
C GLN A 51 -15.81 18.48 -20.18
N GLU A 52 -16.93 19.21 -20.21
CA GLU A 52 -17.02 20.52 -20.87
C GLU A 52 -16.31 21.64 -20.08
N ASN A 53 -16.09 21.44 -18.76
CA ASN A 53 -15.40 22.40 -17.89
C ASN A 53 -14.49 21.67 -16.90
N PRO A 54 -13.30 21.21 -17.31
CA PRO A 54 -12.44 20.34 -16.53
C PRO A 54 -11.83 20.98 -15.28
N ASP A 55 -11.80 22.29 -15.17
CA ASP A 55 -11.30 23.05 -14.02
C ASP A 55 -12.42 23.50 -13.06
N GLY A 56 -13.66 23.12 -13.35
CA GLY A 56 -14.83 23.48 -12.58
C GLY A 56 -14.85 22.90 -11.16
N ASN A 57 -15.59 23.58 -10.27
CA ASN A 57 -15.87 23.07 -8.93
C ASN A 57 -17.23 22.41 -8.89
N TYR A 58 -17.27 21.15 -8.48
CA TYR A 58 -18.46 20.31 -8.51
C TYR A 58 -18.80 19.73 -7.14
N TYR A 59 -20.10 19.48 -6.91
CA TYR A 59 -20.53 18.72 -5.77
C TYR A 59 -21.70 17.79 -6.11
N LEU A 60 -21.77 16.64 -5.45
CA LEU A 60 -22.94 15.78 -5.54
C LEU A 60 -24.11 16.40 -4.78
N ALA A 61 -25.24 16.61 -5.44
CA ALA A 61 -26.46 17.14 -4.85
C ALA A 61 -27.40 16.01 -4.37
N LYS A 62 -27.20 14.80 -4.87
CA LYS A 62 -27.89 13.57 -4.45
C LYS A 62 -27.07 12.34 -4.80
N ASP A 63 -27.54 11.17 -4.36
CA ASP A 63 -26.97 9.89 -4.79
C ASP A 63 -27.12 9.68 -6.30
N ILE A 64 -26.06 9.21 -6.96
CA ILE A 64 -26.04 8.89 -8.38
C ILE A 64 -25.86 7.40 -8.55
N THR A 65 -26.65 6.78 -9.42
CA THR A 65 -26.49 5.39 -9.82
C THR A 65 -25.98 5.34 -11.25
N ILE A 66 -24.79 4.76 -11.42
CA ILE A 66 -24.19 4.56 -12.76
C ILE A 66 -24.88 3.35 -13.42
N LYS A 67 -25.27 3.49 -14.67
CA LYS A 67 -26.01 2.47 -15.42
C LYS A 67 -25.16 1.77 -16.47
N GLY A 68 -24.02 2.34 -16.81
CA GLY A 68 -23.13 1.82 -17.86
C GLY A 68 -21.66 1.92 -17.47
N ASN A 69 -20.80 1.66 -18.44
CA ASN A 69 -19.37 1.96 -18.31
C ASN A 69 -19.18 3.46 -18.52
N LEU A 70 -18.89 4.16 -17.43
CA LEU A 70 -18.59 5.58 -17.46
C LEU A 70 -17.09 5.79 -17.23
N ASN A 71 -16.48 6.52 -18.16
CA ASN A 71 -15.09 6.90 -18.10
C ASN A 71 -14.97 8.38 -18.47
N LEU A 72 -14.54 9.20 -17.52
CA LEU A 72 -14.43 10.63 -17.65
C LEU A 72 -12.97 11.02 -17.90
N PHE A 73 -12.76 12.02 -18.77
CA PHE A 73 -11.43 12.52 -19.12
C PHE A 73 -10.51 11.42 -19.66
N PRO A 74 -10.93 10.73 -20.75
CA PRO A 74 -10.18 9.62 -21.29
C PRO A 74 -8.85 10.10 -21.89
N ASN A 75 -7.83 9.26 -21.76
CA ASN A 75 -6.57 9.41 -22.47
C ASN A 75 -6.60 8.45 -23.66
N TYR A 76 -6.58 8.97 -24.87
CA TYR A 76 -6.58 8.14 -26.07
C TYR A 76 -5.75 8.77 -27.20
N TYR A 77 -5.19 7.89 -28.03
CA TYR A 77 -4.52 8.28 -29.25
C TYR A 77 -5.50 8.16 -30.42
N ASP A 78 -5.78 9.28 -31.08
CA ASP A 78 -6.57 9.29 -32.30
C ASP A 78 -5.69 8.92 -33.50
N TYR A 79 -5.90 7.72 -34.02
CA TYR A 79 -5.13 7.19 -35.17
C TYR A 79 -5.42 7.92 -36.48
N ASP A 80 -6.57 8.52 -36.62
CA ASP A 80 -6.98 9.25 -37.87
C ASP A 80 -6.32 10.62 -37.92
N THR A 81 -6.32 11.36 -36.82
CA THR A 81 -5.69 12.67 -36.71
C THR A 81 -4.24 12.64 -36.27
N LYS A 82 -3.74 11.47 -35.78
CA LYS A 82 -2.41 11.27 -35.13
C LYS A 82 -2.19 12.18 -33.94
N VAL A 83 -3.23 12.54 -33.22
CA VAL A 83 -3.19 13.39 -32.04
C VAL A 83 -3.38 12.56 -30.78
N GLN A 84 -2.52 12.78 -29.78
CA GLN A 84 -2.71 12.29 -28.44
C GLN A 84 -3.67 13.23 -27.70
N HIS A 85 -4.82 12.73 -27.29
CA HIS A 85 -5.76 13.45 -26.46
C HIS A 85 -5.47 13.14 -24.99
N GLU A 86 -5.02 14.14 -24.23
CA GLU A 86 -4.74 14.06 -22.80
C GLU A 86 -5.73 14.96 -22.06
N GLU A 87 -6.96 14.52 -21.95
CA GLU A 87 -7.96 15.23 -21.15
C GLU A 87 -7.72 14.95 -19.67
N CYS A 88 -7.71 15.99 -18.86
CA CYS A 88 -7.45 15.88 -17.42
C CYS A 88 -8.47 16.68 -16.62
N PHE A 89 -9.06 16.08 -15.61
CA PHE A 89 -9.80 16.81 -14.60
C PHE A 89 -8.82 17.59 -13.70
N THR A 90 -8.99 18.91 -13.63
CA THR A 90 -8.13 19.80 -12.83
C THR A 90 -8.88 20.56 -11.74
N GLY A 91 -10.19 20.39 -11.68
CA GLY A 91 -11.10 21.04 -10.76
C GLY A 91 -11.25 20.36 -9.41
N SER A 92 -12.42 20.49 -8.82
CA SER A 92 -12.75 19.84 -7.56
C SER A 92 -14.09 19.10 -7.60
N LEU A 93 -14.17 17.93 -6.93
CA LEU A 93 -15.40 17.20 -6.70
C LEU A 93 -15.61 16.92 -5.22
N ASP A 94 -16.70 17.48 -4.65
CA ASP A 94 -17.13 17.24 -3.27
C ASP A 94 -18.36 16.33 -3.25
N GLY A 95 -18.24 15.14 -2.70
CA GLY A 95 -19.35 14.19 -2.59
C GLY A 95 -20.44 14.63 -1.60
N ARG A 96 -20.15 15.53 -0.64
CA ARG A 96 -21.08 16.01 0.39
C ARG A 96 -21.84 14.91 1.14
N GLY A 97 -21.28 13.70 1.22
CA GLY A 97 -21.89 12.53 1.85
C GLY A 97 -22.85 11.75 0.94
N HIS A 98 -23.09 12.19 -0.27
CA HIS A 98 -23.83 11.43 -1.28
C HIS A 98 -22.97 10.32 -1.90
N LYS A 99 -23.64 9.37 -2.57
CA LYS A 99 -23.02 8.15 -3.08
C LYS A 99 -23.02 8.10 -4.59
N ILE A 100 -21.94 7.57 -5.15
CA ILE A 100 -21.90 7.06 -6.51
C ILE A 100 -22.03 5.54 -6.40
N LYS A 101 -23.04 4.96 -7.05
CA LYS A 101 -23.41 3.54 -6.90
C LYS A 101 -23.24 2.77 -8.20
N ASN A 102 -22.90 1.47 -8.09
CA ASN A 102 -22.86 0.50 -9.18
C ASN A 102 -21.85 0.86 -10.30
N TYR A 103 -20.76 1.54 -9.96
CA TYR A 103 -19.73 1.81 -10.94
C TYR A 103 -19.05 0.51 -11.38
N THR A 104 -18.95 0.31 -12.69
CA THR A 104 -18.23 -0.81 -13.31
C THR A 104 -17.20 -0.25 -14.26
N GLY A 105 -15.95 -0.71 -14.19
CA GLY A 105 -14.89 -0.25 -15.10
C GLY A 105 -13.52 -0.20 -14.45
N ILE A 106 -12.65 0.65 -15.03
CA ILE A 106 -11.23 0.74 -14.63
C ILE A 106 -10.88 2.01 -13.87
N GLY A 107 -11.73 3.05 -13.94
CA GLY A 107 -11.58 4.34 -13.25
C GLY A 107 -12.71 5.28 -13.69
N LEU A 108 -13.42 5.87 -12.72
CA LEU A 108 -14.47 6.86 -13.06
C LEU A 108 -13.87 8.07 -13.78
N PHE A 109 -12.66 8.48 -13.38
CA PHE A 109 -11.82 9.45 -14.07
C PHE A 109 -10.57 8.73 -14.59
N ASP A 110 -10.27 8.81 -15.89
CA ASP A 110 -9.00 8.31 -16.41
C ASP A 110 -7.84 9.16 -15.90
N ASN A 111 -7.94 10.48 -16.06
CA ASN A 111 -6.87 11.39 -15.71
C ASN A 111 -7.33 12.53 -14.82
N ALA A 112 -6.52 12.83 -13.80
CA ALA A 112 -6.70 14.00 -12.94
C ALA A 112 -5.35 14.63 -12.60
N LYS A 113 -5.29 15.98 -12.65
CA LYS A 113 -4.06 16.74 -12.39
C LYS A 113 -4.37 17.98 -11.56
N ASN A 114 -3.62 18.18 -10.46
CA ASN A 114 -3.86 19.27 -9.51
C ASN A 114 -5.29 19.31 -8.93
N ALA A 115 -6.04 18.22 -9.05
CA ALA A 115 -7.46 18.14 -8.69
C ALA A 115 -7.69 17.81 -7.22
N THR A 116 -8.89 18.15 -6.73
CA THR A 116 -9.30 17.85 -5.36
C THR A 116 -10.55 16.99 -5.33
N PHE A 117 -10.45 15.83 -4.70
CA PHE A 117 -11.57 14.92 -4.46
C PHE A 117 -11.82 14.79 -2.95
N LYS A 118 -13.05 15.06 -2.51
CA LYS A 118 -13.36 14.98 -1.08
C LYS A 118 -14.76 14.48 -0.79
N ASN A 119 -14.93 13.84 0.37
CA ASN A 119 -16.23 13.37 0.89
C ASN A 119 -17.00 12.47 -0.08
N ILE A 120 -16.32 11.67 -0.90
CA ILE A 120 -16.93 10.81 -1.92
C ILE A 120 -17.13 9.41 -1.34
N VAL A 121 -18.32 8.86 -1.54
CA VAL A 121 -18.65 7.48 -1.19
C VAL A 121 -19.02 6.71 -2.46
N MET A 122 -18.24 5.69 -2.82
CA MET A 122 -18.57 4.79 -3.92
C MET A 122 -18.99 3.44 -3.36
N THR A 123 -20.13 2.92 -3.82
CA THR A 123 -20.68 1.66 -3.31
C THR A 123 -21.01 0.70 -4.44
N ASN A 124 -20.82 -0.60 -4.16
CA ASN A 124 -21.08 -1.65 -5.14
C ASN A 124 -20.28 -1.46 -6.43
N VAL A 125 -18.98 -1.11 -6.31
CA VAL A 125 -18.11 -1.05 -7.48
C VAL A 125 -17.73 -2.45 -7.94
N ASP A 126 -17.56 -2.64 -9.26
CA ASP A 126 -17.04 -3.86 -9.88
C ASP A 126 -15.88 -3.49 -10.80
N LEU A 127 -14.66 -3.68 -10.31
CA LEU A 127 -13.45 -3.23 -10.99
C LEU A 127 -12.88 -4.38 -11.81
N GLU A 128 -12.85 -4.20 -13.11
CA GLU A 128 -12.34 -5.19 -14.06
C GLU A 128 -11.75 -4.48 -15.27
N THR A 129 -10.52 -4.85 -15.64
CA THR A 129 -9.84 -4.30 -16.81
C THR A 129 -10.28 -5.07 -18.06
N PRO A 130 -10.79 -4.43 -19.10
CA PRO A 130 -11.13 -5.07 -20.37
C PRO A 130 -9.88 -5.68 -21.03
N GLU A 131 -10.08 -6.73 -21.83
CA GLU A 131 -8.97 -7.42 -22.51
C GLU A 131 -8.10 -6.48 -23.37
N MET A 132 -8.67 -5.49 -24.01
CA MET A 132 -7.95 -4.51 -24.82
C MET A 132 -7.06 -3.54 -24.01
N ARG A 133 -7.25 -3.44 -22.69
CA ARG A 133 -6.50 -2.56 -21.78
C ARG A 133 -5.79 -3.33 -20.67
N MET A 134 -5.47 -4.61 -20.89
CA MET A 134 -4.89 -5.49 -19.84
C MET A 134 -3.55 -5.01 -19.26
N ALA A 135 -2.78 -4.23 -19.99
CA ALA A 135 -1.54 -3.64 -19.48
C ALA A 135 -1.78 -2.51 -18.46
N GLU A 136 -3.00 -2.02 -18.36
CA GLU A 136 -3.43 -1.03 -17.39
C GLU A 136 -4.04 -1.73 -16.17
N GLY A 137 -3.98 -1.10 -15.03
CA GLY A 137 -4.70 -1.58 -13.84
C GLY A 137 -6.09 -0.96 -13.75
N CYS A 138 -6.78 -1.26 -12.65
CA CYS A 138 -8.08 -0.66 -12.36
C CYS A 138 -8.10 0.06 -11.02
N ALA A 139 -8.99 1.03 -10.88
CA ALA A 139 -9.34 1.70 -9.63
C ALA A 139 -10.77 2.19 -9.65
N ALA A 140 -11.35 2.56 -8.50
CA ALA A 140 -12.72 3.02 -8.49
C ALA A 140 -12.86 4.49 -8.92
N LEU A 141 -11.97 5.37 -8.47
CA LEU A 141 -12.15 6.81 -8.65
C LEU A 141 -11.27 7.37 -9.76
N VAL A 142 -9.97 7.21 -9.69
CA VAL A 142 -9.03 7.78 -10.68
C VAL A 142 -8.03 6.73 -11.13
N LEU A 143 -7.83 6.63 -12.44
CA LEU A 143 -6.82 5.73 -13.00
C LEU A 143 -5.42 6.35 -12.88
N TYR A 144 -5.22 7.58 -13.36
CA TYR A 144 -3.94 8.30 -13.28
C TYR A 144 -4.12 9.66 -12.59
N ALA A 145 -3.45 9.86 -11.47
CA ALA A 145 -3.54 11.09 -10.68
C ALA A 145 -2.17 11.77 -10.52
N GLN A 146 -2.06 13.05 -10.87
CA GLN A 146 -0.85 13.84 -10.68
C GLN A 146 -1.12 15.05 -9.78
N LYS A 147 -0.37 15.20 -8.69
CA LYS A 147 -0.48 16.32 -7.72
C LYS A 147 -1.89 16.54 -7.17
N CYS A 148 -2.68 15.47 -7.06
CA CYS A 148 -4.06 15.52 -6.59
C CYS A 148 -4.18 15.34 -5.08
N SER A 149 -5.30 15.82 -4.52
CA SER A 149 -5.65 15.65 -3.12
C SER A 149 -6.92 14.81 -2.97
N PHE A 150 -6.83 13.74 -2.18
CA PHE A 150 -7.94 12.84 -1.88
C PHE A 150 -8.22 12.86 -0.37
N SER A 151 -9.41 13.27 0.03
CA SER A 151 -9.75 13.35 1.45
C SER A 151 -11.14 12.79 1.74
N ASN A 152 -11.22 11.93 2.76
CA ASN A 152 -12.49 11.34 3.20
C ASN A 152 -13.22 10.59 2.06
N ILE A 153 -12.47 9.78 1.31
CA ILE A 153 -13.00 8.92 0.24
C ILE A 153 -13.28 7.54 0.81
N THR A 154 -14.45 6.98 0.54
CA THR A 154 -14.79 5.60 0.91
C THR A 154 -15.25 4.83 -0.32
N VAL A 155 -14.62 3.70 -0.59
CA VAL A 155 -14.99 2.81 -1.70
C VAL A 155 -15.32 1.43 -1.17
N SER A 156 -16.39 0.80 -1.69
CA SER A 156 -16.76 -0.58 -1.36
C SER A 156 -17.28 -1.33 -2.58
N GLY A 157 -16.95 -2.61 -2.68
CA GLY A 157 -17.33 -3.48 -3.79
C GLY A 157 -16.29 -4.55 -4.03
N LYS A 158 -16.02 -4.88 -5.28
CA LYS A 158 -15.10 -5.94 -5.66
C LYS A 158 -14.15 -5.52 -6.80
N ALA A 159 -13.01 -6.22 -6.89
CA ALA A 159 -12.07 -6.11 -8.00
C ALA A 159 -11.65 -7.51 -8.47
N LYS A 160 -11.50 -7.66 -9.79
CA LYS A 160 -11.10 -8.91 -10.45
C LYS A 160 -9.77 -8.80 -11.19
N SER A 161 -9.30 -7.59 -11.43
CA SER A 161 -8.05 -7.30 -12.13
C SER A 161 -7.02 -6.64 -11.22
N SER A 162 -5.78 -6.67 -11.63
CA SER A 162 -4.68 -5.91 -11.00
C SER A 162 -5.03 -4.43 -10.89
N GLY A 163 -4.60 -3.76 -9.81
CA GLY A 163 -4.95 -2.36 -9.66
C GLY A 163 -4.88 -1.83 -8.23
N ALA A 164 -5.84 -0.97 -7.89
CA ALA A 164 -6.00 -0.43 -6.55
C ALA A 164 -7.47 -0.12 -6.20
N GLY A 165 -7.77 0.01 -4.91
CA GLY A 165 -9.14 0.22 -4.47
C GLY A 165 -9.69 1.61 -4.82
N ILE A 166 -8.88 2.67 -4.82
CA ILE A 166 -9.33 4.06 -5.00
C ILE A 166 -8.64 4.73 -6.21
N VAL A 167 -7.30 4.72 -6.26
CA VAL A 167 -6.52 5.35 -7.34
C VAL A 167 -5.47 4.37 -7.83
N TYR A 168 -5.40 4.13 -9.14
CA TYR A 168 -4.41 3.17 -9.66
C TYR A 168 -3.00 3.73 -9.61
N ALA A 169 -2.66 4.71 -10.39
CA ALA A 169 -1.32 5.29 -10.45
C ALA A 169 -1.31 6.74 -9.95
N THR A 170 -0.26 7.09 -9.20
CA THR A 170 -0.14 8.42 -8.61
C THR A 170 1.20 9.05 -8.91
N GLU A 171 1.22 10.37 -9.02
CA GLU A 171 2.42 11.19 -8.94
C GLU A 171 2.21 12.35 -7.96
N ALA A 172 2.94 12.36 -6.85
CA ALA A 172 2.94 13.44 -5.85
C ALA A 172 1.54 13.77 -5.27
N CYS A 173 0.72 12.74 -5.01
CA CYS A 173 -0.63 12.87 -4.47
C CYS A 173 -0.69 12.79 -2.95
N ASN A 174 -1.75 13.36 -2.37
CA ASN A 174 -1.99 13.33 -0.93
C ASN A 174 -3.31 12.60 -0.61
N PHE A 175 -3.23 11.59 0.26
CA PHE A 175 -4.38 10.81 0.70
C PHE A 175 -4.61 11.01 2.20
N THR A 176 -5.81 11.47 2.58
CA THR A 176 -6.16 11.67 4.00
C THR A 176 -7.51 11.05 4.31
N LYS A 177 -7.57 10.18 5.33
CA LYS A 177 -8.80 9.51 5.79
C LYS A 177 -9.53 8.74 4.69
N CYS A 178 -8.81 8.18 3.71
CA CYS A 178 -9.38 7.35 2.66
C CYS A 178 -9.58 5.91 3.17
N ILE A 179 -10.70 5.29 2.79
CA ILE A 179 -11.08 3.95 3.24
C ILE A 179 -11.45 3.09 2.03
N SER A 180 -10.74 1.99 1.85
CA SER A 180 -11.13 0.94 0.92
C SER A 180 -11.79 -0.22 1.67
N LYS A 181 -12.90 -0.70 1.12
CA LYS A 181 -13.62 -1.93 1.48
C LYS A 181 -13.84 -2.77 0.21
N VAL A 182 -12.90 -2.68 -0.73
CA VAL A 182 -12.95 -3.45 -1.98
C VAL A 182 -12.36 -4.82 -1.71
N ASP A 183 -13.15 -5.87 -1.90
CA ASP A 183 -12.67 -7.24 -1.90
C ASP A 183 -12.08 -7.56 -3.27
N ALA A 184 -10.76 -7.72 -3.35
CA ALA A 184 -10.06 -8.04 -4.57
C ALA A 184 -9.80 -9.55 -4.67
N ASN A 185 -10.26 -10.15 -5.75
CA ASN A 185 -10.00 -11.57 -6.06
C ASN A 185 -9.40 -11.68 -7.46
N ILE A 186 -8.09 -11.49 -7.51
CA ILE A 186 -7.32 -11.37 -8.74
C ILE A 186 -6.80 -12.74 -9.12
N LYS A 187 -7.12 -13.15 -10.35
CA LYS A 187 -6.47 -14.26 -10.99
C LYS A 187 -5.37 -13.70 -11.90
N GLU A 188 -4.24 -14.40 -11.93
CA GLU A 188 -3.17 -14.06 -12.86
C GLU A 188 -3.72 -13.82 -14.27
N GLN A 189 -3.32 -12.71 -14.85
CA GLN A 189 -3.62 -12.37 -16.23
C GLN A 189 -2.47 -12.87 -17.09
N LYS A 190 -2.79 -13.62 -18.15
CA LYS A 190 -1.79 -14.05 -19.15
C LYS A 190 -1.14 -12.82 -19.78
N ASP A 191 0.15 -12.92 -20.04
CA ASP A 191 0.95 -11.87 -20.69
C ASP A 191 1.19 -10.59 -19.83
N ILE A 192 0.81 -10.60 -18.55
CA ILE A 192 1.14 -9.52 -17.61
C ILE A 192 2.22 -10.00 -16.64
N SER A 193 3.41 -9.41 -16.73
CA SER A 193 4.52 -9.70 -15.82
C SER A 193 4.28 -9.22 -14.39
N ILE A 194 3.44 -8.18 -14.18
CA ILE A 194 3.20 -7.60 -12.86
C ILE A 194 1.73 -7.77 -12.47
N ASN A 195 1.45 -8.73 -11.61
CA ASN A 195 0.15 -8.91 -10.99
C ASN A 195 0.16 -8.27 -9.59
N SER A 196 -0.57 -7.18 -9.42
CA SER A 196 -0.51 -6.42 -8.17
C SER A 196 -1.83 -5.78 -7.77
N PHE A 197 -2.04 -5.62 -6.46
CA PHE A 197 -3.16 -4.84 -5.95
C PHE A 197 -2.78 -4.08 -4.67
N ALA A 198 -3.21 -2.82 -4.60
CA ALA A 198 -3.08 -1.99 -3.41
C ALA A 198 -4.45 -1.57 -2.87
N GLY A 199 -4.66 -1.64 -1.56
CA GLY A 199 -5.97 -1.31 -0.99
C GLY A 199 -6.43 0.11 -1.28
N ILE A 200 -5.53 1.10 -1.28
CA ILE A 200 -5.85 2.52 -1.53
C ILE A 200 -5.31 2.97 -2.88
N ALA A 201 -3.99 2.95 -3.08
CA ALA A 201 -3.37 3.38 -4.32
C ALA A 201 -2.04 2.66 -4.57
N ARG A 202 -1.63 2.54 -5.85
CA ARG A 202 -0.32 1.97 -6.15
C ARG A 202 0.83 2.80 -5.58
N GLY A 203 0.66 4.12 -5.47
CA GLY A 203 1.62 5.01 -4.84
C GLY A 203 2.82 5.37 -5.73
N ASP A 204 3.64 6.27 -5.22
CA ASP A 204 4.93 6.68 -5.78
C ASP A 204 5.81 7.30 -4.67
N ASN A 205 7.08 7.59 -4.98
CA ASN A 205 8.04 8.12 -4.01
C ASN A 205 7.80 9.59 -3.57
N LYS A 206 6.75 10.24 -4.05
CA LYS A 206 6.37 11.62 -3.71
C LYS A 206 5.03 11.70 -2.99
N SER A 207 4.19 10.65 -3.11
CA SER A 207 2.84 10.62 -2.53
C SER A 207 2.82 10.33 -1.03
N THR A 208 1.83 10.89 -0.34
CA THR A 208 1.69 10.79 1.12
C THR A 208 0.34 10.22 1.52
N PHE A 209 0.35 9.41 2.60
CA PHE A 209 -0.85 8.77 3.11
C PHE A 209 -1.02 9.03 4.60
N LYS A 210 -2.17 9.56 5.02
CA LYS A 210 -2.46 9.86 6.43
C LYS A 210 -3.83 9.34 6.84
N SER A 211 -3.86 8.54 7.90
CA SER A 211 -5.11 8.00 8.50
C SER A 211 -5.97 7.19 7.52
N CYS A 212 -5.36 6.58 6.50
CA CYS A 212 -6.04 5.73 5.53
C CYS A 212 -6.24 4.31 6.07
N LYS A 213 -7.29 3.64 5.59
CA LYS A 213 -7.62 2.28 6.04
C LYS A 213 -7.98 1.38 4.88
N ASN A 214 -7.40 0.19 4.86
CA ASN A 214 -7.92 -0.91 4.06
C ASN A 214 -8.71 -1.87 4.97
N LYS A 215 -9.92 -2.23 4.53
CA LYS A 215 -10.81 -3.19 5.20
C LYS A 215 -11.24 -4.32 4.26
N GLY A 216 -11.00 -4.19 2.97
CA GLY A 216 -11.27 -5.22 1.98
C GLY A 216 -10.20 -6.30 1.99
N ASN A 217 -10.59 -7.52 1.70
CA ASN A 217 -9.67 -8.64 1.56
C ASN A 217 -9.03 -8.61 0.16
N ILE A 218 -7.76 -8.99 0.08
CA ILE A 218 -7.05 -9.03 -1.20
C ILE A 218 -6.49 -10.43 -1.41
N THR A 219 -6.96 -11.11 -2.44
CA THR A 219 -6.47 -12.43 -2.85
C THR A 219 -5.92 -12.35 -4.26
N LEU A 220 -4.67 -12.76 -4.43
CA LEU A 220 -4.03 -12.93 -5.71
C LEU A 220 -3.66 -14.41 -5.88
N THR A 221 -4.17 -15.03 -6.94
CA THR A 221 -3.90 -16.43 -7.25
C THR A 221 -3.38 -16.54 -8.68
N GLY A 222 -2.25 -17.19 -8.85
CA GLY A 222 -1.65 -17.33 -10.17
C GLY A 222 -0.81 -18.58 -10.31
N LYS A 223 -0.39 -18.77 -11.54
CA LYS A 223 0.61 -19.72 -11.98
C LYS A 223 1.82 -18.92 -12.40
N ALA A 224 2.79 -18.73 -11.50
CA ALA A 224 3.96 -17.96 -11.85
C ALA A 224 4.72 -18.64 -13.01
N ASN A 225 4.77 -17.95 -14.11
CA ASN A 225 5.74 -18.21 -15.16
C ASN A 225 7.00 -17.36 -14.92
N ALA A 226 8.00 -17.51 -15.79
CA ALA A 226 9.21 -16.70 -15.76
C ALA A 226 8.89 -15.19 -15.66
N GLU A 227 9.58 -14.47 -14.77
CA GLU A 227 9.47 -13.01 -14.58
C GLU A 227 8.15 -12.50 -13.96
N ALA A 228 7.33 -13.37 -13.38
CA ALA A 228 6.10 -12.93 -12.74
C ALA A 228 6.36 -12.26 -11.38
N LEU A 229 5.82 -11.06 -11.21
CA LEU A 229 5.79 -10.33 -9.95
C LEU A 229 4.40 -10.40 -9.34
N PHE A 230 4.29 -10.97 -8.14
CA PHE A 230 3.05 -11.03 -7.36
C PHE A 230 3.16 -10.12 -6.16
N MET A 231 2.49 -8.96 -6.22
CA MET A 231 2.65 -7.90 -5.23
C MET A 231 1.31 -7.45 -4.66
N VAL A 232 1.11 -7.57 -3.36
CA VAL A 232 -0.12 -7.14 -2.68
C VAL A 232 0.20 -6.29 -1.46
N PHE A 233 -0.41 -5.10 -1.40
CA PHE A 233 -0.21 -4.13 -0.34
C PHE A 233 -1.55 -3.66 0.23
N GLY A 234 -1.70 -3.63 1.55
CA GLY A 234 -2.95 -3.21 2.16
C GLY A 234 -3.28 -1.73 1.93
N ILE A 235 -2.28 -0.86 1.84
CA ILE A 235 -2.49 0.57 1.60
C ILE A 235 -1.92 1.00 0.26
N ALA A 236 -0.61 0.91 0.06
CA ALA A 236 0.03 1.38 -1.17
C ALA A 236 1.29 0.57 -1.51
N GLY A 237 1.77 0.65 -2.74
CA GLY A 237 3.12 0.22 -3.11
C GLY A 237 4.17 1.15 -2.50
N THR A 238 4.81 1.96 -3.31
CA THR A 238 5.81 2.94 -2.87
C THR A 238 5.18 4.21 -2.30
N VAL A 239 5.79 4.80 -1.27
CA VAL A 239 5.31 6.06 -0.68
C VAL A 239 6.46 7.00 -0.28
N LYS A 240 6.21 8.31 -0.28
CA LYS A 240 7.10 9.28 0.37
C LYS A 240 6.99 9.18 1.89
N LYS A 241 5.76 9.12 2.40
CA LYS A 241 5.46 9.12 3.84
C LYS A 241 4.09 8.49 4.11
N ILE A 242 4.01 7.72 5.20
CA ILE A 242 2.74 7.14 5.63
C ILE A 242 2.58 7.26 7.16
N GLU A 243 1.43 7.77 7.61
CA GLU A 243 1.16 8.02 9.02
C GLU A 243 -0.24 7.52 9.43
N ASN A 244 -0.31 6.84 10.58
CA ASN A 244 -1.56 6.41 11.21
C ASN A 244 -2.50 5.62 10.30
N CYS A 245 -1.93 4.87 9.34
CA CYS A 245 -2.69 4.03 8.42
C CYS A 245 -2.81 2.60 8.97
N VAL A 246 -3.93 1.94 8.64
CA VAL A 246 -4.21 0.59 9.15
C VAL A 246 -4.74 -0.31 8.04
N ASN A 247 -4.18 -1.49 7.95
CA ASN A 247 -4.79 -2.60 7.22
C ASN A 247 -5.52 -3.53 8.19
N SER A 248 -6.77 -3.83 7.90
CA SER A 248 -7.57 -4.82 8.63
C SER A 248 -8.15 -5.91 7.73
N GLY A 249 -8.02 -5.77 6.42
CA GLY A 249 -8.37 -6.81 5.47
C GLY A 249 -7.29 -7.89 5.41
N ASP A 250 -7.71 -9.11 5.09
CA ASP A 250 -6.79 -10.22 4.91
C ASP A 250 -6.09 -10.12 3.54
N ILE A 251 -4.81 -10.50 3.51
CA ILE A 251 -4.00 -10.56 2.29
C ILE A 251 -3.59 -12.00 2.03
N THR A 252 -3.85 -12.49 0.82
CA THR A 252 -3.50 -13.84 0.42
C THR A 252 -2.84 -13.82 -0.96
N ILE A 253 -1.63 -14.41 -1.07
CA ILE A 253 -1.02 -14.71 -2.36
C ILE A 253 -0.83 -16.22 -2.48
N LYS A 254 -1.24 -16.80 -3.61
CA LYS A 254 -1.09 -18.22 -3.90
C LYS A 254 -0.45 -18.41 -5.27
N ASN A 255 0.79 -18.88 -5.30
CA ASN A 255 1.36 -19.48 -6.49
C ASN A 255 1.00 -20.98 -6.52
N THR A 256 0.31 -21.41 -7.57
CA THR A 256 -0.27 -22.76 -7.68
C THR A 256 0.49 -23.68 -8.64
N VAL A 257 1.52 -23.21 -9.33
CA VAL A 257 2.26 -23.99 -10.34
C VAL A 257 3.50 -24.64 -9.80
N ASP A 258 3.74 -25.83 -10.35
CA ASP A 258 4.90 -26.69 -10.15
C ASP A 258 5.71 -26.90 -11.47
N ASP A 259 5.46 -26.09 -12.50
CA ASP A 259 5.95 -26.34 -13.86
C ASP A 259 7.34 -25.71 -14.15
N GLY A 260 8.04 -25.28 -13.12
CA GLY A 260 9.43 -24.84 -13.07
C GLY A 260 10.07 -24.34 -14.37
N TYR A 261 10.06 -23.06 -14.60
CA TYR A 261 10.96 -22.41 -15.54
C TYR A 261 12.31 -22.22 -14.83
N ALA A 262 13.29 -23.05 -15.11
CA ALA A 262 14.64 -22.91 -14.57
C ALA A 262 15.27 -21.63 -15.14
N GLY A 263 15.55 -20.64 -14.30
CA GLY A 263 16.38 -19.50 -14.65
C GLY A 263 15.77 -18.11 -14.58
N SER A 264 14.51 -17.95 -14.15
CA SER A 264 13.86 -16.64 -14.06
C SER A 264 13.79 -16.08 -12.65
N ASP A 265 13.80 -14.76 -12.56
CA ASP A 265 13.59 -14.02 -11.32
C ASP A 265 12.09 -13.94 -11.02
N PHE A 266 11.66 -14.59 -9.94
CA PHE A 266 10.30 -14.56 -9.46
C PHE A 266 10.23 -13.81 -8.14
N GLU A 267 9.24 -12.94 -7.98
CA GLU A 267 9.08 -12.18 -6.76
C GLU A 267 7.65 -12.25 -6.22
N MET A 268 7.53 -12.55 -4.92
CA MET A 268 6.28 -12.44 -4.18
C MET A 268 6.45 -11.49 -3.01
N LYS A 269 5.69 -10.39 -3.03
CA LYS A 269 5.62 -9.43 -1.94
C LYS A 269 4.21 -9.32 -1.40
N ALA A 270 4.02 -9.62 -0.12
CA ALA A 270 2.77 -9.41 0.59
C ALA A 270 3.01 -8.56 1.82
N CYS A 271 2.38 -7.39 1.88
CA CYS A 271 2.58 -6.50 3.00
C CYS A 271 1.27 -5.86 3.47
N GLY A 272 1.10 -5.78 4.78
CA GLY A 272 -0.10 -5.19 5.36
C GLY A 272 -0.31 -3.73 4.99
N LEU A 273 0.76 -2.95 4.79
CA LEU A 273 0.62 -1.55 4.40
C LEU A 273 1.31 -1.20 3.10
N VAL A 274 2.65 -1.17 3.07
CA VAL A 274 3.39 -0.62 1.93
C VAL A 274 4.55 -1.51 1.50
N GLU A 275 4.90 -1.46 0.21
CA GLU A 275 6.11 -2.08 -0.30
C GLU A 275 7.35 -1.42 0.28
N ASP A 276 7.53 -0.14 -0.02
CA ASP A 276 8.65 0.63 0.49
C ASP A 276 8.27 2.09 0.81
N SER A 277 9.18 2.80 1.51
CA SER A 277 9.02 4.22 1.81
C SER A 277 10.34 4.95 1.67
N TYR A 278 10.29 6.12 1.05
CA TYR A 278 11.44 7.03 0.90
C TYR A 278 11.64 7.96 2.11
N GLY A 279 10.72 7.95 3.07
CA GLY A 279 10.80 8.79 4.25
C GLY A 279 10.36 8.08 5.52
N GLN A 280 9.21 8.43 6.06
CA GLN A 280 8.76 7.94 7.36
C GLN A 280 7.52 7.05 7.28
N VAL A 281 7.56 5.92 8.01
CA VAL A 281 6.42 5.06 8.33
C VAL A 281 6.15 5.19 9.82
N LYS A 282 5.04 5.85 10.23
CA LYS A 282 4.80 6.17 11.63
C LYS A 282 3.38 5.85 12.08
N GLY A 283 3.25 5.21 13.25
CA GLY A 283 1.95 4.95 13.89
C GLY A 283 1.05 4.01 13.07
N CYS A 284 1.62 3.22 12.19
CA CYS A 284 0.90 2.39 11.24
C CYS A 284 0.76 0.94 11.73
N GLY A 285 -0.30 0.24 11.31
CA GLY A 285 -0.51 -1.10 11.80
C GLY A 285 -1.25 -2.04 10.86
N ASN A 286 -0.98 -3.34 11.08
CA ASN A 286 -1.71 -4.41 10.45
C ASN A 286 -2.46 -5.24 11.49
N THR A 287 -3.72 -5.52 11.24
CA THR A 287 -4.55 -6.41 12.06
C THR A 287 -5.13 -7.57 11.25
N GLY A 288 -5.10 -7.50 9.93
CA GLY A 288 -5.51 -8.57 9.02
C GLY A 288 -4.48 -9.69 8.95
N LYS A 289 -4.91 -10.86 8.54
CA LYS A 289 -4.03 -12.00 8.28
C LYS A 289 -3.30 -11.81 6.95
N ILE A 290 -2.00 -12.16 6.92
CA ILE A 290 -1.21 -12.19 5.69
C ILE A 290 -0.75 -13.62 5.45
N SER A 291 -1.06 -14.18 4.29
CA SER A 291 -0.75 -15.56 3.96
C SER A 291 -0.18 -15.67 2.56
N VAL A 292 1.03 -16.21 2.44
CA VAL A 292 1.68 -16.45 1.16
C VAL A 292 1.98 -17.93 1.01
N THR A 293 1.63 -18.50 -0.14
CA THR A 293 1.95 -19.87 -0.49
C THR A 293 2.65 -19.91 -1.84
N ASN A 294 3.84 -20.51 -1.88
CA ASN A 294 4.58 -20.80 -3.09
C ASN A 294 4.80 -22.30 -3.23
N LYS A 295 4.18 -22.91 -4.24
CA LYS A 295 4.29 -24.36 -4.50
C LYS A 295 5.41 -24.71 -5.47
N ASP A 296 6.01 -23.73 -6.15
CA ASP A 296 7.00 -23.99 -7.18
C ASP A 296 8.33 -24.48 -6.61
N GLY A 297 8.74 -25.69 -7.01
CA GLY A 297 9.96 -26.38 -6.56
C GLY A 297 11.15 -26.25 -7.47
N LYS A 298 11.03 -25.59 -8.62
CA LYS A 298 12.08 -25.55 -9.65
C LYS A 298 12.69 -24.16 -9.88
N MET A 299 12.18 -23.14 -9.21
CA MET A 299 12.70 -21.77 -9.36
C MET A 299 14.05 -21.59 -8.68
N THR A 300 15.05 -21.20 -9.46
CA THR A 300 16.40 -20.92 -8.96
C THR A 300 16.54 -19.60 -8.23
N ARG A 301 15.61 -18.65 -8.43
CA ARG A 301 15.61 -17.32 -7.81
C ARG A 301 14.18 -16.87 -7.45
N ALA A 302 13.68 -17.33 -6.31
CA ALA A 302 12.41 -16.84 -5.77
C ALA A 302 12.66 -15.88 -4.61
N SER A 303 12.40 -14.59 -4.82
CA SER A 303 12.43 -13.59 -3.74
C SER A 303 11.07 -13.54 -3.05
N ILE A 304 11.03 -13.88 -1.78
CA ILE A 304 9.79 -13.91 -0.98
C ILE A 304 9.89 -12.91 0.16
N THR A 305 9.00 -11.91 0.17
CA THR A 305 8.90 -10.96 1.28
C THR A 305 7.47 -10.91 1.82
N VAL A 306 7.30 -11.20 3.11
CA VAL A 306 5.99 -11.20 3.78
C VAL A 306 6.06 -10.42 5.08
N SER A 307 5.33 -9.32 5.19
CA SER A 307 5.46 -8.41 6.34
C SER A 307 4.13 -7.78 6.75
N GLY A 308 3.99 -7.50 8.05
CA GLY A 308 2.79 -6.84 8.55
C GLY A 308 2.66 -5.39 8.13
N VAL A 309 3.76 -4.62 7.99
CA VAL A 309 3.70 -3.17 7.74
C VAL A 309 4.48 -2.74 6.52
N ILE A 310 5.76 -3.07 6.40
CA ILE A 310 6.62 -2.65 5.28
C ILE A 310 7.44 -3.82 4.76
N ALA A 311 7.44 -4.02 3.44
CA ALA A 311 8.14 -5.15 2.84
C ALA A 311 9.65 -4.89 2.71
N GLU A 312 10.02 -3.75 2.16
CA GLU A 312 11.42 -3.38 1.92
C GLU A 312 11.81 -2.10 2.66
N TYR A 313 13.11 -1.87 2.78
CA TYR A 313 13.59 -0.63 3.35
C TYR A 313 14.50 0.11 2.36
N ARG A 314 14.39 1.43 2.39
CA ARG A 314 15.38 2.33 1.82
C ARG A 314 16.24 2.87 2.96
N SER A 315 17.51 3.12 2.74
CA SER A 315 18.44 3.62 3.78
C SER A 315 17.95 4.89 4.47
N SER A 316 17.16 5.71 3.78
CA SER A 316 16.52 6.93 4.30
C SER A 316 15.23 6.68 5.09
N CYS A 317 14.67 5.45 5.05
CA CYS A 317 13.40 5.15 5.70
C CYS A 317 13.56 4.98 7.21
N SER A 318 12.68 5.62 7.97
CA SER A 318 12.51 5.37 9.40
C SER A 318 11.14 4.78 9.70
N VAL A 319 11.11 3.67 10.45
CA VAL A 319 9.88 2.99 10.88
C VAL A 319 9.70 3.21 12.38
N LYS A 320 8.63 3.91 12.78
CA LYS A 320 8.43 4.27 14.18
C LYS A 320 7.00 4.00 14.64
N GLN A 321 6.85 3.42 15.85
CA GLN A 321 5.55 3.20 16.50
C GLN A 321 4.58 2.38 15.64
N CYS A 322 5.12 1.44 14.86
CA CYS A 322 4.33 0.58 13.99
C CYS A 322 4.06 -0.77 14.64
N TYR A 323 2.97 -1.41 14.24
CA TYR A 323 2.59 -2.65 14.88
C TYR A 323 1.97 -3.67 13.93
N ASN A 324 2.11 -4.96 14.31
CA ASN A 324 1.35 -6.05 13.73
C ASN A 324 0.60 -6.83 14.83
N LYS A 325 -0.68 -7.06 14.61
CA LYS A 325 -1.54 -7.92 15.46
C LYS A 325 -2.07 -9.12 14.69
N GLY A 326 -2.01 -9.08 13.36
CA GLY A 326 -2.45 -10.16 12.48
C GLY A 326 -1.44 -11.30 12.40
N THR A 327 -1.88 -12.47 12.00
CA THR A 327 -1.00 -13.57 11.67
C THR A 327 -0.30 -13.30 10.35
N VAL A 328 1.03 -13.47 10.32
CA VAL A 328 1.83 -13.45 9.09
C VAL A 328 2.36 -14.85 8.83
N SER A 329 2.08 -15.40 7.65
CA SER A 329 2.46 -16.77 7.33
C SER A 329 3.02 -16.92 5.92
N PHE A 330 4.02 -17.80 5.81
CA PHE A 330 4.57 -18.26 4.55
C PHE A 330 4.66 -19.79 4.55
N THR A 331 4.27 -20.41 3.44
CA THR A 331 4.45 -21.84 3.22
C THR A 331 4.93 -22.07 1.79
N GLY A 332 6.07 -22.77 1.65
CA GLY A 332 6.57 -23.09 0.31
C GLY A 332 8.07 -23.09 0.20
N ILE A 333 8.57 -22.70 -0.97
CA ILE A 333 9.96 -22.75 -1.34
C ILE A 333 10.50 -21.34 -1.47
N CYS A 334 11.69 -21.10 -0.88
CA CYS A 334 12.54 -19.96 -1.12
C CYS A 334 13.75 -20.42 -1.92
N SER A 335 14.47 -19.51 -2.55
CA SER A 335 15.76 -19.81 -3.15
C SER A 335 16.90 -19.75 -2.11
N GLU A 336 17.99 -20.51 -2.33
CA GLU A 336 19.20 -20.33 -1.53
C GLU A 336 19.91 -19.01 -1.82
N SER A 337 19.86 -18.58 -3.08
CA SER A 337 20.42 -17.29 -3.53
C SER A 337 19.55 -16.08 -3.17
N SER A 338 18.25 -16.28 -2.93
CA SER A 338 17.30 -15.23 -2.55
C SER A 338 16.46 -15.72 -1.38
N PRO A 339 16.94 -15.51 -0.14
CA PRO A 339 16.24 -15.97 1.04
C PRO A 339 14.84 -15.40 1.19
N GLY A 340 13.96 -16.14 1.87
CA GLY A 340 12.67 -15.62 2.30
C GLY A 340 12.81 -14.67 3.49
N TYR A 341 12.12 -13.53 3.44
CA TYR A 341 12.13 -12.51 4.49
C TYR A 341 10.73 -12.33 5.07
N ILE A 342 10.52 -12.81 6.28
CA ILE A 342 9.19 -12.84 6.91
C ILE A 342 9.22 -12.16 8.28
N SER A 343 8.29 -11.22 8.55
CA SER A 343 8.24 -10.55 9.85
C SER A 343 6.87 -9.97 10.20
N GLY A 344 6.72 -9.64 11.48
CA GLY A 344 5.52 -8.98 11.99
C GLY A 344 5.40 -7.53 11.50
N VAL A 345 6.45 -6.73 11.58
CA VAL A 345 6.42 -5.33 11.12
C VAL A 345 7.09 -5.17 9.77
N GLY A 346 8.34 -5.56 9.62
CA GLY A 346 8.96 -5.50 8.31
C GLY A 346 10.46 -5.28 8.30
N ALA A 347 10.96 -4.75 7.19
CA ALA A 347 12.33 -4.32 7.02
C ALA A 347 12.49 -2.85 7.41
N GLY A 348 13.69 -2.45 7.85
CA GLY A 348 13.97 -1.05 8.14
C GLY A 348 15.45 -0.77 8.33
N GLY A 349 15.92 0.39 7.83
CA GLY A 349 17.24 0.92 8.17
C GLY A 349 17.31 1.28 9.66
N SER A 350 16.26 1.92 10.16
CA SER A 350 16.07 2.21 11.58
C SER A 350 14.62 1.96 11.98
N MET A 351 14.43 1.05 12.94
CA MET A 351 13.11 0.73 13.48
C MET A 351 13.09 1.00 14.97
N THR A 352 12.10 1.77 15.44
CA THR A 352 12.02 2.22 16.82
C THR A 352 10.59 2.11 17.36
N GLU A 353 10.44 1.65 18.60
CA GLU A 353 9.15 1.58 19.31
C GLU A 353 8.08 0.77 18.54
N CYS A 354 8.49 -0.25 17.78
CA CYS A 354 7.60 -1.09 17.00
C CYS A 354 7.29 -2.40 17.74
N TYR A 355 6.10 -2.96 17.52
CA TYR A 355 5.75 -4.19 18.18
C TYR A 355 4.96 -5.18 17.34
N ASN A 356 5.07 -6.46 17.71
CA ASN A 356 4.27 -7.55 17.16
C ASN A 356 3.61 -8.37 18.27
N THR A 357 2.31 -8.59 18.13
CA THR A 357 1.55 -9.54 18.97
C THR A 357 0.93 -10.67 18.15
N GLY A 358 1.00 -10.56 16.82
CA GLY A 358 0.52 -11.58 15.91
C GLY A 358 1.46 -12.79 15.81
N LYS A 359 0.94 -13.91 15.33
CA LYS A 359 1.76 -15.11 15.10
C LYS A 359 2.55 -14.97 13.79
N ILE A 360 3.82 -15.38 13.80
CA ILE A 360 4.65 -15.51 12.61
C ILE A 360 4.89 -16.99 12.38
N ILE A 361 4.40 -17.52 11.25
CA ILE A 361 4.42 -18.96 10.95
C ILE A 361 5.06 -19.18 9.60
N VAL A 362 6.20 -19.85 9.57
CA VAL A 362 6.96 -20.11 8.34
C VAL A 362 7.23 -21.60 8.20
N ASN A 363 6.84 -22.15 7.07
CA ASN A 363 7.09 -23.52 6.67
C ASN A 363 7.86 -23.52 5.34
N THR A 364 9.19 -23.44 5.42
CA THR A 364 10.05 -23.48 4.23
C THR A 364 10.36 -24.91 3.88
N LYS A 365 9.96 -25.35 2.70
CA LYS A 365 10.27 -26.69 2.20
C LYS A 365 11.69 -26.78 1.68
N ASP A 366 12.17 -25.73 1.04
CA ASP A 366 13.53 -25.58 0.53
C ASP A 366 13.95 -24.11 0.55
N GLY A 367 15.29 -23.85 0.51
CA GLY A 367 15.90 -22.53 0.63
C GLY A 367 16.01 -22.04 2.08
N VAL A 368 16.45 -20.82 2.26
CA VAL A 368 16.73 -20.19 3.56
C VAL A 368 15.69 -19.13 3.90
N SER A 369 15.24 -19.05 5.14
CA SER A 369 14.35 -17.99 5.60
C SER A 369 14.91 -17.22 6.80
N TYR A 370 14.77 -15.89 6.77
CA TYR A 370 14.98 -15.00 7.92
C TYR A 370 13.63 -14.58 8.48
N VAL A 371 13.36 -15.01 9.71
CA VAL A 371 12.04 -14.87 10.34
C VAL A 371 12.15 -14.08 11.62
N GLY A 372 11.49 -12.93 11.70
CA GLY A 372 11.53 -12.07 12.90
C GLY A 372 10.14 -11.72 13.42
N GLY A 373 9.99 -11.69 14.75
CA GLY A 373 8.75 -11.22 15.34
C GLY A 373 8.40 -9.79 14.94
N VAL A 374 9.40 -8.91 14.91
CA VAL A 374 9.25 -7.51 14.48
C VAL A 374 9.92 -7.27 13.14
N MET A 375 11.19 -7.61 12.99
CA MET A 375 12.01 -7.27 11.83
C MET A 375 12.59 -8.53 11.17
N GLN A 376 12.47 -8.67 9.84
CA GLN A 376 13.12 -9.79 9.15
C GLN A 376 14.63 -9.57 8.97
N TYR A 377 15.01 -8.36 8.54
CA TYR A 377 16.39 -7.94 8.32
C TYR A 377 16.51 -6.44 8.53
N GLY A 378 17.58 -6.00 9.21
CA GLY A 378 17.81 -4.58 9.38
C GLY A 378 19.10 -4.24 10.12
N THR A 379 19.46 -2.96 10.04
CA THR A 379 20.72 -2.46 10.59
C THR A 379 20.59 -1.93 12.01
N LYS A 380 19.41 -1.37 12.39
CA LYS A 380 19.25 -0.71 13.69
C LYS A 380 17.85 -0.91 14.27
N LEU A 381 17.79 -1.55 15.43
CA LEU A 381 16.52 -1.87 16.11
C LEU A 381 16.56 -1.37 17.56
N LYS A 382 15.60 -0.54 18.00
CA LYS A 382 15.58 0.02 19.34
C LYS A 382 14.18 0.08 19.93
N ASN A 383 14.04 -0.28 21.21
CA ASN A 383 12.77 -0.22 21.95
C ASN A 383 11.65 -1.01 21.27
N CYS A 384 11.97 -2.12 20.63
CA CYS A 384 10.99 -2.93 19.92
C CYS A 384 10.62 -4.17 20.73
N TYR A 385 9.40 -4.66 20.50
CA TYR A 385 8.80 -5.66 21.35
C TYR A 385 8.06 -6.74 20.55
N ASN A 386 8.26 -8.00 20.94
CA ASN A 386 7.47 -9.13 20.41
C ASN A 386 6.80 -9.93 21.53
N ALA A 387 5.48 -10.12 21.43
CA ALA A 387 4.72 -11.06 22.24
C ALA A 387 4.11 -12.21 21.41
N GLY A 388 4.16 -12.10 20.09
CA GLY A 388 3.67 -13.15 19.21
C GLY A 388 4.59 -14.36 19.15
N THR A 389 4.02 -15.54 18.88
CA THR A 389 4.83 -16.73 18.60
C THR A 389 5.56 -16.58 17.26
N VAL A 390 6.85 -16.93 17.23
CA VAL A 390 7.65 -17.04 16.00
C VAL A 390 8.01 -18.51 15.78
N SER A 391 7.60 -19.06 14.67
CA SER A 391 7.82 -20.47 14.34
C SER A 391 8.35 -20.64 12.93
N LEU A 392 9.50 -21.29 12.80
CA LEU A 392 10.12 -21.70 11.54
C LEU A 392 10.18 -23.22 11.49
N THR A 393 9.69 -23.80 10.42
CA THR A 393 9.96 -25.19 10.03
C THR A 393 10.69 -25.15 8.69
N GLY A 394 11.89 -25.78 8.63
CA GLY A 394 12.75 -25.74 7.44
C GLY A 394 14.12 -25.16 7.80
N LYS A 395 14.88 -24.73 6.78
CA LYS A 395 16.22 -24.15 6.93
C LYS A 395 16.12 -22.63 7.16
N GLY A 396 16.89 -22.08 8.10
CA GLY A 396 16.97 -20.64 8.31
C GLY A 396 17.05 -20.19 9.76
N TYR A 397 16.65 -18.94 10.00
CA TYR A 397 16.93 -18.22 11.25
C TYR A 397 15.64 -17.59 11.77
N ALA A 398 15.24 -17.98 12.99
CA ALA A 398 14.07 -17.44 13.67
C ALA A 398 14.49 -16.62 14.89
N GLY A 399 14.15 -15.35 14.94
CA GLY A 399 14.39 -14.49 16.09
C GLY A 399 13.10 -13.95 16.69
N GLY A 400 13.06 -13.89 18.01
CA GLY A 400 11.89 -13.34 18.70
C GLY A 400 11.59 -11.91 18.28
N VAL A 401 12.62 -11.11 18.10
CA VAL A 401 12.49 -9.73 17.62
C VAL A 401 12.96 -9.60 16.17
N ALA A 402 14.13 -10.10 15.82
CA ALA A 402 14.70 -9.96 14.48
C ALA A 402 15.17 -11.29 13.88
N GLY A 403 14.89 -11.52 12.58
CA GLY A 403 15.44 -12.66 11.85
C GLY A 403 16.95 -12.54 11.68
N LYS A 404 17.41 -11.39 11.16
CA LYS A 404 18.83 -11.01 11.06
C LYS A 404 19.02 -9.59 11.56
N LEU A 405 20.03 -9.39 12.44
CA LEU A 405 20.26 -8.13 13.13
C LEU A 405 21.74 -7.73 13.09
N SER A 406 22.00 -6.46 12.75
CA SER A 406 23.35 -5.87 12.83
C SER A 406 23.56 -5.06 14.09
N ALA A 407 22.58 -4.28 14.56
CA ALA A 407 22.63 -3.57 15.81
C ALA A 407 21.25 -3.48 16.46
N GLY A 408 21.19 -3.57 17.79
CA GLY A 408 19.91 -3.49 18.50
C GLY A 408 20.05 -3.33 20.00
N SER A 409 19.25 -2.45 20.59
CA SER A 409 19.26 -2.21 22.03
C SER A 409 17.86 -1.98 22.58
N CYS A 410 17.68 -2.35 23.84
CA CYS A 410 16.42 -2.17 24.57
C CYS A 410 15.23 -2.86 23.85
N ASN A 411 15.47 -4.03 23.27
CA ASN A 411 14.42 -4.81 22.63
C ASN A 411 13.96 -5.95 23.54
N TYR A 412 12.71 -6.35 23.40
CA TYR A 412 12.07 -7.28 24.31
C TYR A 412 11.35 -8.40 23.56
N ASN A 413 11.53 -9.65 24.03
CA ASN A 413 10.76 -10.78 23.55
C ASN A 413 10.13 -11.54 24.71
N VAL A 414 8.80 -11.66 24.69
CA VAL A 414 8.04 -12.54 25.58
C VAL A 414 7.35 -13.67 24.80
N GLY A 415 7.37 -13.59 23.49
CA GLY A 415 6.80 -14.61 22.60
C GLY A 415 7.68 -15.88 22.54
N LYS A 416 7.04 -17.02 22.31
CA LYS A 416 7.76 -18.28 22.09
C LYS A 416 8.44 -18.27 20.73
N VAL A 417 9.73 -18.64 20.67
CA VAL A 417 10.49 -18.81 19.42
C VAL A 417 10.82 -20.27 19.21
N THR A 418 10.56 -20.79 18.03
CA THR A 418 10.89 -22.18 17.66
C THR A 418 11.44 -22.24 16.24
N ALA A 419 12.47 -23.08 16.06
CA ALA A 419 12.97 -23.45 14.75
C ALA A 419 13.16 -24.96 14.70
N LYS A 420 12.65 -25.62 13.66
CA LYS A 420 12.69 -27.05 13.46
C LYS A 420 13.16 -27.37 12.06
N GLY A 421 14.15 -28.25 11.92
CA GLY A 421 14.70 -28.69 10.63
C GLY A 421 16.23 -28.73 10.63
N LYS A 422 16.79 -29.26 9.56
CA LYS A 422 18.25 -29.23 9.36
C LYS A 422 18.68 -27.78 9.10
N ASN A 423 19.72 -27.30 9.81
CA ASN A 423 20.18 -25.93 9.71
C ASN A 423 19.09 -24.87 10.05
N ALA A 424 18.28 -25.18 11.07
CA ALA A 424 17.28 -24.29 11.63
C ALA A 424 17.77 -23.74 12.98
N TYR A 425 17.81 -22.42 13.10
CA TYR A 425 18.35 -21.73 14.28
C TYR A 425 17.31 -20.82 14.93
N ALA A 426 17.21 -20.87 16.23
CA ALA A 426 16.30 -20.03 17.00
C ALA A 426 17.06 -19.17 17.99
N GLY A 427 16.76 -17.89 18.07
CA GLY A 427 17.26 -16.95 19.05
C GLY A 427 16.13 -16.15 19.70
N GLU A 428 16.18 -15.97 21.00
CA GLU A 428 15.14 -15.24 21.73
C GLU A 428 15.04 -13.75 21.28
N ILE A 429 16.14 -13.14 20.86
CA ILE A 429 16.18 -11.78 20.31
C ILE A 429 16.38 -11.84 18.80
N ALA A 430 17.45 -12.46 18.32
CA ALA A 430 17.79 -12.54 16.90
C ALA A 430 18.11 -13.96 16.47
N GLY A 431 17.64 -14.36 15.29
CA GLY A 431 17.97 -15.66 14.69
C GLY A 431 19.42 -15.72 14.20
N TYR A 432 19.88 -14.60 13.64
CA TYR A 432 21.24 -14.43 13.12
C TYR A 432 21.78 -13.04 13.50
N VAL A 433 23.03 -12.99 13.91
CA VAL A 433 23.73 -11.74 14.29
C VAL A 433 24.97 -11.57 13.44
N THR A 434 25.17 -10.41 12.82
CA THR A 434 26.32 -10.14 11.94
C THR A 434 27.59 -9.79 12.74
N MET A 435 28.76 -9.88 12.13
CA MET A 435 30.06 -9.69 12.80
C MET A 435 30.27 -8.30 13.44
N GLU A 436 29.68 -7.26 12.85
CA GLU A 436 29.82 -5.87 13.32
C GLU A 436 28.71 -5.47 14.31
N SER A 437 28.03 -6.42 14.88
CA SER A 437 26.80 -6.19 15.62
C SER A 437 27.03 -5.69 17.03
N SER A 438 26.34 -4.63 17.41
CA SER A 438 26.12 -4.24 18.81
C SER A 438 24.68 -4.59 19.19
N VAL A 439 24.51 -5.66 19.97
CA VAL A 439 23.20 -6.17 20.42
C VAL A 439 23.17 -6.20 21.95
N ASP A 440 23.06 -5.01 22.54
CA ASP A 440 23.17 -4.81 23.97
C ASP A 440 21.83 -4.46 24.63
N ASN A 441 21.73 -4.70 25.95
CA ASN A 441 20.55 -4.33 26.74
C ASN A 441 19.21 -4.84 26.19
N ASN A 442 19.21 -6.06 25.65
CA ASN A 442 17.99 -6.72 25.21
C ASN A 442 17.50 -7.71 26.27
N TYR A 443 16.19 -7.97 26.33
CA TYR A 443 15.58 -8.77 27.37
C TYR A 443 14.61 -9.81 26.81
N TYR A 444 14.50 -10.98 27.45
CA TYR A 444 13.56 -12.01 27.06
C TYR A 444 13.05 -12.81 28.26
N THR A 445 11.86 -13.38 28.16
CA THR A 445 11.26 -14.25 29.19
C THR A 445 11.18 -15.73 28.75
N GLY A 446 11.48 -16.04 27.51
CA GLY A 446 11.35 -17.38 26.92
C GLY A 446 12.18 -18.47 27.59
N SER A 447 11.87 -19.73 27.31
CA SER A 447 12.60 -20.90 27.81
C SER A 447 13.90 -21.19 27.04
N GLY A 448 14.19 -20.42 26.01
CA GLY A 448 15.38 -20.55 25.16
C GLY A 448 16.67 -20.34 25.96
N LYS A 449 17.70 -21.11 25.63
CA LYS A 449 19.00 -20.99 26.25
C LYS A 449 19.93 -19.97 25.58
N LYS A 450 19.54 -19.44 24.43
CA LYS A 450 20.38 -18.56 23.60
C LYS A 450 19.62 -17.29 23.21
N SER A 451 20.23 -16.16 23.42
CA SER A 451 19.74 -14.86 22.98
C SER A 451 19.90 -14.64 21.46
N GLY A 452 20.91 -15.24 20.86
CA GLY A 452 21.15 -15.31 19.42
C GLY A 452 21.20 -16.75 18.91
N GLY A 453 20.63 -17.03 17.75
CA GLY A 453 20.56 -18.36 17.16
C GLY A 453 21.89 -18.82 16.55
N GLU A 454 22.51 -17.98 15.74
CA GLU A 454 23.82 -18.20 15.14
C GLU A 454 24.60 -16.89 15.05
N CYS A 455 25.91 -16.98 15.12
CA CYS A 455 26.82 -15.86 14.93
C CYS A 455 28.00 -16.31 14.05
N THR A 456 28.33 -15.56 13.02
CA THR A 456 29.42 -15.86 12.07
C THR A 456 30.77 -15.34 12.50
N SER A 457 30.90 -14.75 13.69
CA SER A 457 32.22 -14.27 14.16
C SER A 457 33.08 -15.39 14.69
N TRP A 458 34.38 -15.33 14.41
CA TRP A 458 35.42 -16.16 15.03
C TRP A 458 35.57 -15.92 16.53
N VAL A 459 34.96 -14.87 17.06
CA VAL A 459 34.80 -14.58 18.47
C VAL A 459 33.37 -14.89 18.84
N PRO A 460 33.11 -15.74 19.84
CA PRO A 460 31.74 -16.00 20.27
C PRO A 460 31.13 -14.68 20.78
N TYR A 461 30.36 -14.03 19.93
CA TYR A 461 29.58 -12.86 20.32
C TYR A 461 28.47 -13.35 21.25
N GLN A 462 28.70 -13.21 22.54
CA GLN A 462 27.64 -13.37 23.50
C GLN A 462 26.75 -12.14 23.39
N SER A 463 25.61 -12.28 22.71
CA SER A 463 24.60 -11.25 22.83
C SER A 463 24.30 -11.09 24.32
N LYS A 464 24.50 -9.91 24.84
CA LYS A 464 24.31 -9.60 26.29
C LYS A 464 22.81 -9.46 26.62
N ALA A 465 21.93 -10.16 25.91
CA ALA A 465 20.52 -10.19 26.24
C ALA A 465 20.30 -10.91 27.57
N LYS A 466 19.54 -10.30 28.44
CA LYS A 466 19.26 -10.78 29.79
C LYS A 466 17.93 -11.51 29.84
N LYS A 467 17.95 -12.74 30.37
CA LYS A 467 16.71 -13.42 30.75
C LYS A 467 16.14 -12.77 32.00
N VAL A 468 14.86 -12.44 31.96
CA VAL A 468 14.12 -11.88 33.10
C VAL A 468 12.87 -12.71 33.37
N SER A 469 12.36 -12.66 34.59
CA SER A 469 11.16 -13.43 34.99
C SER A 469 9.89 -12.84 34.40
N SER A 470 9.83 -11.52 34.26
CA SER A 470 8.71 -10.78 33.69
C SER A 470 9.20 -9.49 33.07
N ILE A 471 8.42 -8.97 32.12
CA ILE A 471 8.62 -7.65 31.52
C ILE A 471 7.31 -6.89 31.72
N THR A 472 7.38 -5.74 32.39
CA THR A 472 6.28 -4.81 32.57
C THR A 472 6.52 -3.61 31.63
N PHE A 473 5.52 -3.20 30.90
CA PHE A 473 5.54 -2.09 29.94
C PHE A 473 4.80 -0.88 30.48
#